data_a2ba81fb12a43e77f360700f9391403d
#
_entry.id   a2ba81fb12a43e77f360700f9391403d
#
_cell.length_a   1.000
_cell.length_b   1.000
_cell.length_c   1.000
_cell.angle_alpha   90.00
_cell.angle_beta   90.00
_cell.angle_gamma   90.00
#
_symmetry.space_group_name_H-M   'P 1'
#
loop_
_entity.id
_entity.type
_entity.pdbx_description
1 polymer ?
#
loop_
_entity_poly.entity_id
_entity_poly.type
_entity_poly.pdbx_seq_one_letter_code
_entity_poly.pdbx_strand_id
1 'polypeptide(L)'
;MRTAIPARSLLFNIDQKFDGIGGTHEAPILEVFMKVLNELQGYYGNQGYVAQFEHDLNKRGQFEAFKQTYERVNGRSWENDRDALATVTKRSFAKAYAEQFGGSEDDAIKVINDAKDSYRLSIEGFAGRVKEYLASQPPGFRLNFFVDEAGQ
;
A
#
# COMPACT_ATOMS: atom_id res chain seq x y z
N MET A 1 10.92 -28.89 -23.97
CA MET A 1 11.52 -27.91 -23.07
C MET A 1 10.59 -27.67 -21.86
N ARG A 2 11.13 -27.84 -20.69
CA ARG A 2 10.35 -27.69 -19.47
C ARG A 2 10.29 -26.22 -19.07
N THR A 3 9.10 -25.62 -19.08
CA THR A 3 8.92 -24.25 -18.65
C THR A 3 8.79 -24.24 -17.12
N ALA A 4 9.65 -23.50 -16.44
CA ALA A 4 9.55 -23.32 -14.99
C ALA A 4 8.28 -22.54 -14.66
N ILE A 5 7.55 -22.98 -13.63
CA ILE A 5 6.38 -22.23 -13.11
C ILE A 5 6.93 -21.02 -12.34
N PRO A 6 6.61 -19.79 -12.76
CA PRO A 6 7.07 -18.63 -12.01
C PRO A 6 6.43 -18.62 -10.61
N ALA A 7 7.25 -18.27 -9.62
CA ALA A 7 6.80 -18.24 -8.24
C ALA A 7 7.47 -17.10 -7.49
N ARG A 8 6.77 -16.55 -6.53
CA ARG A 8 7.31 -15.59 -5.58
C ARG A 8 7.05 -16.08 -4.17
N SER A 9 8.09 -16.06 -3.35
CA SER A 9 7.99 -16.46 -1.95
C SER A 9 8.27 -15.27 -1.07
N LEU A 10 7.46 -15.10 -0.04
CA LEU A 10 7.59 -14.03 0.94
C LEU A 10 7.84 -14.65 2.31
N LEU A 11 8.98 -14.32 2.89
CA LEU A 11 9.32 -14.72 4.25
C LEU A 11 9.26 -13.49 5.15
N PHE A 12 8.54 -13.58 6.26
CA PHE A 12 8.51 -12.50 7.24
C PHE A 12 8.37 -13.07 8.65
N ASN A 13 8.87 -12.29 9.60
CA ASN A 13 8.78 -12.63 11.01
C ASN A 13 7.58 -11.93 11.61
N ILE A 14 6.67 -12.70 12.21
CA ILE A 14 5.45 -12.17 12.81
C ILE A 14 5.76 -11.17 13.90
N ASP A 15 6.71 -11.48 14.78
CA ASP A 15 7.00 -10.62 15.92
C ASP A 15 7.47 -9.23 15.51
N GLN A 16 8.31 -9.17 14.48
CA GLN A 16 8.81 -7.89 13.98
C GLN A 16 7.72 -7.07 13.26
N LYS A 17 6.75 -7.73 12.66
CA LYS A 17 5.69 -7.05 11.92
C LYS A 17 4.52 -6.62 12.80
N PHE A 18 4.42 -7.16 14.01
CA PHE A 18 3.37 -6.80 14.96
C PHE A 18 3.65 -5.53 15.76
N ASP A 19 4.88 -5.03 15.75
CA ASP A 19 5.23 -3.85 16.54
C ASP A 19 4.34 -2.67 16.14
N GLY A 20 3.66 -2.11 17.13
CA GLY A 20 2.80 -0.95 16.96
C GLY A 20 1.37 -1.24 16.51
N ILE A 21 1.00 -2.50 16.37
CA ILE A 21 -0.36 -2.87 15.98
C ILE A 21 -1.16 -3.24 17.24
N GLY A 22 -2.18 -2.43 17.56
CA GLY A 22 -3.13 -2.73 18.63
C GLY A 22 -4.41 -3.32 18.06
N GLY A 23 -4.96 -4.36 18.68
CA GLY A 23 -6.21 -4.94 18.22
C GLY A 23 -6.47 -6.35 18.71
N THR A 24 -7.55 -6.95 18.21
CA THR A 24 -7.92 -8.32 18.51
C THR A 24 -7.03 -9.31 17.76
N HIS A 25 -6.99 -10.58 18.20
CA HIS A 25 -6.06 -11.58 17.69
C HIS A 25 -6.12 -11.84 16.17
N GLU A 26 -7.26 -11.61 15.52
CA GLU A 26 -7.40 -11.86 14.09
C GLU A 26 -6.95 -10.68 13.24
N ALA A 27 -7.26 -9.46 13.66
CA ALA A 27 -6.94 -8.24 12.92
C ALA A 27 -5.42 -8.04 12.73
N PRO A 28 -4.56 -8.27 13.75
CA PRO A 28 -3.13 -8.10 13.58
C PRO A 28 -2.52 -9.01 12.52
N ILE A 29 -2.97 -10.26 12.44
CA ILE A 29 -2.47 -11.22 11.45
C ILE A 29 -2.82 -10.75 10.05
N LEU A 30 -4.06 -10.32 9.84
CA LEU A 30 -4.52 -9.83 8.54
C LEU A 30 -3.75 -8.57 8.13
N GLU A 31 -3.47 -7.68 9.07
CA GLU A 31 -2.67 -6.48 8.82
C GLU A 31 -1.25 -6.83 8.37
N VAL A 32 -0.64 -7.84 9.00
CA VAL A 32 0.68 -8.32 8.61
C VAL A 32 0.68 -8.85 7.17
N PHE A 33 -0.27 -9.69 6.83
CA PHE A 33 -0.39 -10.21 5.46
C PHE A 33 -0.62 -9.09 4.44
N MET A 34 -1.50 -8.15 4.76
CA MET A 34 -1.75 -7.02 3.85
C MET A 34 -0.50 -6.14 3.72
N LYS A 35 0.20 -5.88 4.81
CA LYS A 35 1.46 -5.12 4.78
C LYS A 35 2.47 -5.77 3.84
N VAL A 36 2.67 -7.09 3.97
CA VAL A 36 3.62 -7.83 3.14
C VAL A 36 3.20 -7.76 1.67
N LEU A 37 1.92 -7.93 1.38
CA LEU A 37 1.41 -7.85 0.01
C LEU A 37 1.59 -6.45 -0.58
N ASN A 38 1.31 -5.41 0.21
CA ASN A 38 1.50 -4.02 -0.22
C ASN A 38 2.98 -3.74 -0.53
N GLU A 39 3.88 -4.16 0.34
CA GLU A 39 5.33 -3.96 0.14
C GLU A 39 5.82 -4.71 -1.10
N LEU A 40 5.31 -5.91 -1.34
CA LEU A 40 5.62 -6.69 -2.54
C LEU A 40 5.28 -5.92 -3.81
N GLN A 41 4.19 -5.17 -3.79
CA GLN A 41 3.73 -4.39 -4.94
C GLN A 41 4.34 -2.98 -5.01
N GLY A 42 5.21 -2.62 -4.07
CA GLY A 42 5.84 -1.31 -4.01
C GLY A 42 5.00 -0.23 -3.31
N TYR A 43 3.93 -0.64 -2.63
CA TYR A 43 3.08 0.28 -1.86
C TYR A 43 3.57 0.41 -0.44
N TYR A 44 3.10 1.47 0.26
CA TYR A 44 3.49 1.74 1.63
C TYR A 44 2.82 0.76 2.60
N GLY A 45 3.61 -0.11 3.23
CA GLY A 45 3.06 -1.18 4.05
C GLY A 45 2.62 -0.76 5.46
N ASN A 46 3.15 0.35 5.98
CA ASN A 46 2.93 0.71 7.38
C ASN A 46 1.60 1.41 7.68
N GLN A 47 0.92 1.93 6.65
CA GLN A 47 -0.38 2.57 6.80
C GLN A 47 -1.28 2.11 5.66
N GLY A 48 -2.28 1.31 5.98
CA GLY A 48 -3.13 0.67 4.99
C GLY A 48 -3.87 1.65 4.08
N TYR A 49 -4.32 2.79 4.62
CA TYR A 49 -5.03 3.77 3.80
C TYR A 49 -4.11 4.43 2.75
N VAL A 50 -2.83 4.61 3.07
CA VAL A 50 -1.86 5.14 2.11
C VAL A 50 -1.62 4.12 1.00
N ALA A 51 -1.41 2.86 1.36
CA ALA A 51 -1.25 1.79 0.37
C ALA A 51 -2.49 1.66 -0.51
N GLN A 52 -3.68 1.80 0.05
CA GLN A 52 -4.93 1.75 -0.71
C GLN A 52 -5.01 2.91 -1.71
N PHE A 53 -4.63 4.11 -1.29
CA PHE A 53 -4.56 5.27 -2.18
C PHE A 53 -3.60 5.01 -3.34
N GLU A 54 -2.41 4.50 -3.05
CA GLU A 54 -1.41 4.17 -4.07
C GLU A 54 -1.92 3.10 -5.05
N HIS A 55 -2.54 2.06 -4.51
CA HIS A 55 -3.13 0.98 -5.29
C HIS A 55 -4.22 1.51 -6.24
N ASP A 56 -5.10 2.36 -5.73
CA ASP A 56 -6.20 2.91 -6.53
C ASP A 56 -5.67 3.79 -7.67
N LEU A 57 -4.66 4.60 -7.41
CA LEU A 57 -4.02 5.39 -8.46
C LEU A 57 -3.33 4.50 -9.49
N ASN A 58 -2.64 3.45 -9.03
CA ASN A 58 -1.96 2.52 -9.93
C ASN A 58 -2.96 1.79 -10.83
N LYS A 59 -4.09 1.40 -10.26
CA LYS A 59 -5.16 0.73 -11.00
C LYS A 59 -5.72 1.60 -12.12
N ARG A 60 -5.73 2.92 -11.92
CA ARG A 60 -6.15 3.90 -12.94
C ARG A 60 -5.01 4.29 -13.89
N GLY A 61 -3.81 3.77 -13.70
CA GLY A 61 -2.64 4.15 -14.48
C GLY A 61 -2.12 5.55 -14.19
N GLN A 62 -2.41 6.09 -13.01
CA GLN A 62 -2.09 7.47 -12.64
C GLN A 62 -1.02 7.59 -11.55
N PHE A 63 -0.55 6.50 -10.99
CA PHE A 63 0.35 6.54 -9.83
C PHE A 63 1.72 7.12 -10.20
N GLU A 64 2.32 6.68 -11.31
CA GLU A 64 3.62 7.21 -11.73
C GLU A 64 3.55 8.71 -12.03
N ALA A 65 2.50 9.15 -12.72
CA ALA A 65 2.30 10.57 -13.01
C ALA A 65 2.14 11.39 -11.73
N PHE A 66 1.42 10.85 -10.75
CA PHE A 66 1.26 11.50 -9.45
C PHE A 66 2.61 11.64 -8.72
N LYS A 67 3.43 10.59 -8.70
CA LYS A 67 4.75 10.64 -8.08
C LYS A 67 5.65 11.68 -8.73
N GLN A 68 5.63 11.76 -10.05
CA GLN A 68 6.39 12.77 -10.79
C GLN A 68 5.91 14.18 -10.46
N THR A 69 4.61 14.39 -10.44
CA THR A 69 4.03 15.69 -10.05
C THR A 69 4.40 16.05 -8.62
N TYR A 70 4.32 15.08 -7.70
CA TYR A 70 4.68 15.30 -6.30
C TYR A 70 6.11 15.80 -6.15
N GLU A 71 7.05 15.14 -6.80
CA GLU A 71 8.47 15.53 -6.73
C GLU A 71 8.72 16.88 -7.38
N ARG A 72 8.09 17.14 -8.52
CA ARG A 72 8.21 18.43 -9.22
C ARG A 72 7.70 19.59 -8.37
N VAL A 73 6.56 19.41 -7.71
CA VAL A 73 5.91 20.47 -6.92
C VAL A 73 6.59 20.69 -5.57
N ASN A 74 7.06 19.61 -4.93
CA ASN A 74 7.53 19.67 -3.55
C ASN A 74 9.06 19.55 -3.40
N GLY A 75 9.78 19.14 -4.45
CA GLY A 75 11.23 18.95 -4.38
C GLY A 75 11.68 17.73 -3.58
N ARG A 76 10.75 16.86 -3.22
CA ARG A 76 11.00 15.61 -2.50
C ARG A 76 10.16 14.51 -3.12
N SER A 77 10.63 13.26 -3.04
CA SER A 77 9.87 12.14 -3.58
C SER A 77 8.64 11.81 -2.73
N TRP A 78 7.63 11.26 -3.37
CA TRP A 78 6.45 10.75 -2.67
C TRP A 78 6.84 9.69 -1.63
N GLU A 79 7.73 8.77 -2.01
CA GLU A 79 8.18 7.71 -1.12
C GLU A 79 8.88 8.25 0.14
N ASN A 80 9.55 9.39 0.02
CA ASN A 80 10.18 10.04 1.18
C ASN A 80 9.16 10.63 2.15
N ASP A 81 8.03 11.13 1.62
CA ASP A 81 7.07 11.91 2.40
C ASP A 81 5.83 11.13 2.84
N ARG A 82 5.54 9.97 2.23
CA ARG A 82 4.26 9.27 2.43
C ARG A 82 4.04 8.73 3.84
N ASP A 83 5.08 8.55 4.62
CA ASP A 83 4.97 8.09 6.01
C ASP A 83 4.39 9.17 6.95
N ALA A 84 4.57 10.42 6.63
CA ALA A 84 4.10 11.54 7.45
C ALA A 84 2.84 12.22 6.88
N LEU A 85 2.11 11.52 6.01
CA LEU A 85 0.97 12.07 5.27
C LEU A 85 -0.15 12.57 6.18
N ALA A 86 -0.34 11.95 7.32
CA ALA A 86 -1.37 12.37 8.27
C ALA A 86 -1.02 13.67 9.02
N THR A 87 0.22 14.09 8.97
CA THR A 87 0.72 15.22 9.78
C THR A 87 1.52 16.22 8.94
N VAL A 88 2.83 16.02 8.84
CA VAL A 88 3.77 17.03 8.33
C VAL A 88 3.64 17.26 6.83
N THR A 89 3.40 16.20 6.06
CA THR A 89 3.40 16.28 4.61
C THR A 89 2.01 16.39 3.98
N LYS A 90 0.98 16.62 4.81
CA LYS A 90 -0.40 16.74 4.32
C LYS A 90 -0.56 17.87 3.30
N ARG A 91 0.05 19.05 3.58
CA ARG A 91 -0.01 20.18 2.64
C ARG A 91 0.77 19.91 1.35
N SER A 92 1.90 19.24 1.45
CA SER A 92 2.67 18.84 0.26
C SER A 92 1.85 17.88 -0.62
N PHE A 93 1.14 16.93 0.00
CA PHE A 93 0.20 16.07 -0.69
C PHE A 93 -0.89 16.89 -1.40
N ALA A 94 -1.50 17.85 -0.68
CA ALA A 94 -2.59 18.65 -1.21
C ALA A 94 -2.16 19.45 -2.45
N LYS A 95 -0.97 20.03 -2.43
CA LYS A 95 -0.43 20.75 -3.59
C LYS A 95 -0.29 19.86 -4.80
N ALA A 96 0.32 18.69 -4.62
CA ALA A 96 0.56 17.75 -5.71
C ALA A 96 -0.76 17.19 -6.25
N TYR A 97 -1.69 16.84 -5.37
CA TYR A 97 -2.98 16.28 -5.76
C TYR A 97 -3.81 17.30 -6.56
N ALA A 98 -3.89 18.54 -6.07
CA ALA A 98 -4.61 19.61 -6.78
C ALA A 98 -3.97 19.92 -8.14
N GLU A 99 -2.64 19.92 -8.21
CA GLU A 99 -1.94 20.11 -9.49
C GLU A 99 -2.25 19.00 -10.49
N GLN A 100 -2.28 17.75 -10.03
CA GLN A 100 -2.48 16.60 -10.91
C GLN A 100 -3.95 16.41 -11.31
N PHE A 101 -4.86 16.57 -10.36
CA PHE A 101 -6.27 16.21 -10.55
C PHE A 101 -7.24 17.39 -10.56
N GLY A 102 -6.77 18.60 -10.26
CA GLY A 102 -7.60 19.78 -10.17
C GLY A 102 -8.26 19.94 -8.81
N GLY A 103 -9.05 20.98 -8.67
CA GLY A 103 -9.69 21.35 -7.41
C GLY A 103 -8.77 22.14 -6.49
N SER A 104 -9.23 22.38 -5.27
CA SER A 104 -8.47 23.13 -4.27
C SER A 104 -7.60 22.21 -3.42
N GLU A 105 -6.63 22.78 -2.72
CA GLU A 105 -5.84 22.03 -1.74
C GLU A 105 -6.72 21.53 -0.59
N ASP A 106 -7.74 22.29 -0.18
CA ASP A 106 -8.66 21.85 0.87
C ASP A 106 -9.48 20.64 0.41
N ASP A 107 -9.89 20.59 -0.85
CA ASP A 107 -10.54 19.41 -1.43
C ASP A 107 -9.62 18.19 -1.37
N ALA A 108 -8.35 18.38 -1.70
CA ALA A 108 -7.36 17.29 -1.65
C ALA A 108 -7.16 16.77 -0.22
N ILE A 109 -7.12 17.67 0.77
CA ILE A 109 -7.02 17.28 2.19
C ILE A 109 -8.24 16.47 2.59
N LYS A 110 -9.43 16.88 2.15
CA LYS A 110 -10.65 16.12 2.41
C LYS A 110 -10.57 14.71 1.83
N VAL A 111 -10.06 14.57 0.61
CA VAL A 111 -9.89 13.25 -0.03
C VAL A 111 -9.05 12.32 0.84
N ILE A 112 -7.88 12.78 1.30
CA ILE A 112 -7.00 11.91 2.07
C ILE A 112 -7.51 11.66 3.50
N ASN A 113 -8.17 12.64 4.11
CA ASN A 113 -8.79 12.44 5.41
C ASN A 113 -9.94 11.42 5.33
N ASP A 114 -10.78 11.52 4.30
CA ASP A 114 -11.86 10.56 4.08
C ASP A 114 -11.31 9.16 3.80
N ALA A 115 -10.23 9.05 3.05
CA ALA A 115 -9.56 7.77 2.80
C ALA A 115 -9.08 7.13 4.10
N LYS A 116 -8.46 7.92 4.98
CA LYS A 116 -8.00 7.45 6.29
C LYS A 116 -9.16 7.00 7.16
N ASP A 117 -10.22 7.80 7.25
CA ASP A 117 -11.35 7.54 8.12
C ASP A 117 -12.21 6.35 7.65
N SER A 118 -12.30 6.15 6.34
CA SER A 118 -13.12 5.08 5.76
C SER A 118 -12.37 3.77 5.55
N TYR A 119 -11.06 3.77 5.66
CA TYR A 119 -10.28 2.56 5.41
C TYR A 119 -10.65 1.46 6.41
N ARG A 120 -10.96 0.28 5.87
CA ARG A 120 -11.23 -0.92 6.69
C ARG A 120 -10.56 -2.11 6.02
N LEU A 121 -9.83 -2.85 6.83
CA LEU A 121 -9.20 -4.09 6.40
C LEU A 121 -10.16 -5.24 6.63
N SER A 122 -10.35 -6.07 5.60
CA SER A 122 -11.20 -7.26 5.67
C SER A 122 -10.53 -8.43 4.98
N ILE A 123 -10.95 -9.64 5.35
CA ILE A 123 -10.47 -10.87 4.71
C ILE A 123 -10.83 -10.83 3.23
N GLU A 124 -12.05 -10.41 2.89
CA GLU A 124 -12.51 -10.29 1.51
C GLU A 124 -11.68 -9.29 0.71
N GLY A 125 -11.36 -8.15 1.31
CA GLY A 125 -10.51 -7.13 0.68
C GLY A 125 -9.10 -7.66 0.42
N PHE A 126 -8.52 -8.34 1.40
CA PHE A 126 -7.21 -8.96 1.24
C PHE A 126 -7.24 -10.03 0.14
N ALA A 127 -8.23 -10.92 0.16
CA ALA A 127 -8.38 -11.96 -0.86
C ALA A 127 -8.51 -11.36 -2.26
N GLY A 128 -9.26 -10.27 -2.39
CA GLY A 128 -9.40 -9.54 -3.66
C GLY A 128 -8.07 -8.98 -4.15
N ARG A 129 -7.27 -8.42 -3.25
CA ARG A 129 -5.95 -7.88 -3.59
C ARG A 129 -4.99 -8.99 -4.03
N VAL A 130 -5.00 -10.14 -3.36
CA VAL A 130 -4.21 -11.30 -3.76
C VAL A 130 -4.64 -11.78 -5.15
N LYS A 131 -5.94 -11.88 -5.39
CA LYS A 131 -6.48 -12.29 -6.68
C LYS A 131 -6.06 -11.36 -7.82
N GLU A 132 -6.13 -10.05 -7.59
CA GLU A 132 -5.66 -9.05 -8.57
C GLU A 132 -4.17 -9.22 -8.87
N TYR A 133 -3.37 -9.40 -7.82
CA TYR A 133 -1.94 -9.59 -7.98
C TYR A 133 -1.62 -10.83 -8.81
N LEU A 134 -2.27 -11.95 -8.49
CA LEU A 134 -2.06 -13.20 -9.23
C LEU A 134 -2.49 -13.07 -10.68
N ALA A 135 -3.59 -12.37 -10.95
CA ALA A 135 -4.08 -12.16 -12.31
C ALA A 135 -3.12 -11.32 -13.16
N SER A 136 -2.30 -10.48 -12.54
CA SER A 136 -1.30 -9.65 -13.24
C SER A 136 -0.01 -10.40 -13.52
N GLN A 137 0.16 -11.60 -13.01
CA GLN A 137 1.36 -12.40 -13.18
C GLN A 137 1.20 -13.39 -14.34
N PRO A 138 2.32 -14.01 -14.81
CA PRO A 138 2.23 -15.03 -15.86
C PRO A 138 1.36 -16.22 -15.45
N PRO A 139 0.74 -16.94 -16.42
CA PRO A 139 -0.06 -18.12 -16.10
C PRO A 139 0.74 -19.15 -15.27
N GLY A 140 0.09 -19.71 -14.25
CA GLY A 140 0.73 -20.65 -13.35
C GLY A 140 1.57 -20.05 -12.24
N PHE A 141 1.65 -18.73 -12.16
CA PHE A 141 2.39 -18.04 -11.09
C PHE A 141 1.83 -18.43 -9.72
N ARG A 142 2.72 -18.63 -8.76
CA ARG A 142 2.37 -18.98 -7.39
C ARG A 142 2.92 -17.95 -6.42
N LEU A 143 2.12 -17.61 -5.41
CA LEU A 143 2.52 -16.75 -4.32
C LEU A 143 2.51 -17.57 -3.03
N ASN A 144 3.64 -17.65 -2.35
CA ASN A 144 3.77 -18.40 -1.11
C ASN A 144 4.11 -17.44 0.04
N PHE A 145 3.40 -17.59 1.16
CA PHE A 145 3.69 -16.85 2.37
C PHE A 145 4.36 -17.80 3.37
N PHE A 146 5.54 -17.43 3.83
CA PHE A 146 6.25 -18.16 4.87
C PHE A 146 6.29 -17.31 6.13
N VAL A 147 5.80 -17.86 7.22
CA VAL A 147 5.72 -17.17 8.51
C VAL A 147 6.78 -17.74 9.42
N ASP A 148 7.65 -16.89 9.93
CA ASP A 148 8.71 -17.28 10.86
C ASP A 148 8.31 -16.87 12.28
N GLU A 149 8.21 -17.84 13.17
CA GLU A 149 7.91 -17.64 14.58
C GLU A 149 9.16 -17.86 15.47
N ALA A 150 10.34 -17.84 14.87
CA ALA A 150 11.58 -18.19 15.56
C ALA A 150 11.95 -17.22 16.69
N GLY A 151 11.28 -16.10 16.82
CA GLY A 151 11.48 -15.17 17.92
C GLY A 151 10.84 -15.58 19.25
N GLN A 152 10.14 -16.68 19.27
CA GLN A 152 9.48 -17.20 20.49
C GLN A 152 10.46 -17.91 21.41
#